data_3bf53edc06f0f5f528f08cfb4ff26141
#
_entry.id   3bf53edc06f0f5f528f08cfb4ff26141
#
_cell.length_a   1.000
_cell.length_b   1.000
_cell.length_c   1.000
_cell.angle_alpha   90.00
_cell.angle_beta   90.00
_cell.angle_gamma   90.00
#
_symmetry.space_group_name_H-M   'P 1'
#
loop_
_entity.id
_entity.type
_entity.pdbx_description
1 polymer ?
#
loop_
_entity_poly.entity_id
_entity_poly.type
_entity_poly.pdbx_seq_one_letter_code
_entity_poly.pdbx_strand_id
1 'polypeptide(L)'
;HVFRSKMTEGELLPSESRDTVVTLVDGVGHMAKTFDFDNKGGMYVNIGSMSNCCEQLLRMPHTAGADPCVELETRAGVWKFNDNTIGQQQDIKYRYATGIRNAVALTWNADVGRLFALQHGRDDLHRYWPEFYTEDQNTELPSEIFFDLEEGDNMGWPYCYYDPIQGKKVLNPEYGGDGVKSDDRCAQAKTP
;
A
#
# COMPACT_ATOMS: atom_id res chain seq x y z
N HIS A 1 12.51 9.30 3.53
CA HIS A 1 13.80 9.05 2.87
C HIS A 1 14.29 7.64 3.18
N VAL A 2 15.09 7.06 2.26
CA VAL A 2 15.88 5.85 2.50
C VAL A 2 17.35 6.26 2.52
N PHE A 3 18.06 5.86 3.57
CA PHE A 3 19.47 6.15 3.78
C PHE A 3 20.28 4.86 3.77
N ARG A 4 21.56 4.96 3.41
CA ARG A 4 22.55 3.90 3.61
C ARG A 4 23.77 4.46 4.31
N SER A 5 24.40 3.64 5.15
CA SER A 5 25.69 3.91 5.77
C SER A 5 26.62 2.73 5.51
N LYS A 6 27.92 3.01 5.40
CA LYS A 6 28.93 1.95 5.22
C LYS A 6 29.12 1.18 6.52
N MET A 7 29.08 -0.13 6.44
CA MET A 7 29.53 -1.04 7.51
C MET A 7 30.97 -1.47 7.22
N THR A 8 31.80 -1.47 8.25
CA THR A 8 33.17 -2.01 8.19
C THR A 8 33.16 -3.36 8.89
N GLU A 9 33.81 -4.35 8.30
CA GLU A 9 33.92 -5.69 8.90
C GLU A 9 34.57 -5.60 10.29
N GLY A 10 33.95 -6.24 11.28
CA GLY A 10 34.36 -6.21 12.68
C GLY A 10 33.84 -5.04 13.51
N GLU A 11 33.20 -4.03 12.90
CA GLU A 11 32.57 -2.92 13.61
C GLU A 11 31.10 -3.20 13.90
N LEU A 12 30.64 -2.81 15.08
CA LEU A 12 29.22 -2.97 15.49
C LEU A 12 28.33 -1.81 15.06
N LEU A 13 28.92 -0.68 14.69
CA LEU A 13 28.20 0.53 14.29
C LEU A 13 28.57 0.91 12.86
N PRO A 14 27.57 1.38 12.06
CA PRO A 14 27.86 1.93 10.76
C PRO A 14 28.64 3.24 10.87
N SER A 15 29.27 3.65 9.78
CA SER A 15 29.91 4.96 9.69
C SER A 15 28.89 6.08 9.99
N GLU A 16 29.35 7.18 10.60
CA GLU A 16 28.51 8.36 10.87
C GLU A 16 27.98 9.01 9.58
N SER A 17 28.76 8.95 8.51
CA SER A 17 28.33 9.44 7.19
C SER A 17 27.28 8.51 6.59
N ARG A 18 26.23 9.11 6.03
CA ARG A 18 25.18 8.38 5.33
C ARG A 18 24.82 9.08 4.02
N ASP A 19 24.57 8.26 3.02
CA ASP A 19 24.05 8.71 1.73
C ASP A 19 22.52 8.65 1.74
N THR A 20 21.87 9.63 1.12
CA THR A 20 20.45 9.54 0.78
C THR A 20 20.32 8.75 -0.51
N VAL A 21 19.77 7.55 -0.43
CA VAL A 21 19.51 6.68 -1.60
C VAL A 21 18.33 7.23 -2.39
N VAL A 22 17.21 7.48 -1.69
CA VAL A 22 16.02 8.08 -2.31
C VAL A 22 15.30 9.03 -1.35
N THR A 23 14.84 10.15 -1.90
CA THR A 23 13.93 11.08 -1.25
C THR A 23 12.51 10.70 -1.62
N LEU A 24 11.70 10.37 -0.60
CA LEU A 24 10.30 9.98 -0.72
C LEU A 24 9.39 11.13 -0.32
N VAL A 25 8.14 11.08 -0.77
CA VAL A 25 7.11 12.02 -0.34
C VAL A 25 6.99 12.03 1.19
N ASP A 26 6.96 13.23 1.76
CA ASP A 26 6.73 13.43 3.19
C ASP A 26 5.24 13.39 3.50
N GLY A 27 4.91 13.21 4.78
CA GLY A 27 3.54 13.35 5.24
C GLY A 27 3.18 12.48 6.43
N VAL A 28 1.92 12.55 6.77
CA VAL A 28 1.24 11.83 7.85
C VAL A 28 0.62 10.53 7.33
N GLY A 29 -0.04 9.78 8.19
CA GLY A 29 -0.68 8.52 7.87
C GLY A 29 0.25 7.33 8.08
N HIS A 30 0.30 6.41 7.12
CA HIS A 30 1.16 5.22 7.20
C HIS A 30 2.62 5.59 6.90
N MET A 31 3.36 5.94 7.97
CA MET A 31 4.73 6.48 7.85
C MET A 31 5.81 5.41 7.68
N ALA A 32 5.57 4.18 8.16
CA ALA A 32 6.52 3.08 8.01
C ALA A 32 6.74 2.77 6.52
N LYS A 33 8.01 2.61 6.16
CA LYS A 33 8.45 2.30 4.80
C LYS A 33 9.13 0.94 4.81
N THR A 34 8.34 -0.12 4.62
CA THR A 34 8.92 -1.44 4.39
C THR A 34 9.59 -1.45 3.02
N PHE A 35 10.72 -2.12 2.92
CA PHE A 35 11.45 -2.27 1.66
C PHE A 35 12.21 -3.59 1.59
N ASP A 36 12.48 -4.04 0.37
CA ASP A 36 13.32 -5.20 0.10
C ASP A 36 14.02 -5.07 -1.24
N PHE A 37 14.98 -5.96 -1.53
CA PHE A 37 15.85 -5.94 -2.70
C PHE A 37 15.67 -7.21 -3.53
N ASP A 38 15.71 -7.07 -4.87
CA ASP A 38 15.67 -8.23 -5.79
C ASP A 38 17.05 -8.89 -6.02
N ASN A 39 18.10 -8.34 -5.41
CA ASN A 39 19.50 -8.74 -5.63
C ASN A 39 19.95 -8.66 -7.10
N LYS A 40 19.23 -7.87 -7.91
CA LYS A 40 19.50 -7.62 -9.34
C LYS A 40 19.57 -6.11 -9.65
N GLY A 41 19.71 -5.30 -8.60
CA GLY A 41 19.80 -3.84 -8.70
C GLY A 41 18.49 -3.11 -8.39
N GLY A 42 17.43 -3.81 -8.02
CA GLY A 42 16.14 -3.22 -7.65
C GLY A 42 15.93 -3.17 -6.14
N MET A 43 15.48 -2.03 -5.66
CA MET A 43 14.99 -1.79 -4.30
C MET A 43 13.52 -1.40 -4.37
N TYR A 44 12.65 -2.17 -3.74
CA TYR A 44 11.21 -1.95 -3.69
C TYR A 44 10.85 -1.31 -2.36
N VAL A 45 10.10 -0.21 -2.38
CA VAL A 45 9.75 0.57 -1.19
C VAL A 45 8.24 0.76 -1.13
N ASN A 46 7.59 0.31 -0.06
CA ASN A 46 6.21 0.63 0.23
C ASN A 46 6.06 2.08 0.66
N ILE A 47 5.08 2.77 0.08
CA ILE A 47 4.64 4.10 0.48
C ILE A 47 3.15 4.03 0.76
N GLY A 48 2.81 3.87 2.03
CA GLY A 48 1.43 3.72 2.47
C GLY A 48 0.58 4.98 2.27
N SER A 49 -0.73 4.82 2.30
CA SER A 49 -1.70 5.91 2.18
C SER A 49 -1.59 6.91 3.34
N MET A 50 -2.10 8.09 3.13
CA MET A 50 -2.24 9.11 4.18
C MET A 50 -3.52 8.86 5.00
N SER A 51 -4.60 8.48 4.33
CA SER A 51 -5.93 8.26 4.90
C SER A 51 -6.30 6.78 5.00
N ASN A 52 -7.48 6.51 5.56
CA ASN A 52 -8.05 5.17 5.65
C ASN A 52 -8.51 4.63 4.27
N CYS A 53 -9.23 5.46 3.52
CA CYS A 53 -9.80 5.10 2.22
C CYS A 53 -9.94 6.30 1.27
N CYS A 54 -9.01 7.26 1.34
CA CYS A 54 -9.02 8.50 0.54
C CYS A 54 -10.31 9.31 0.71
N GLU A 55 -10.84 9.31 1.92
CA GLU A 55 -12.07 10.01 2.27
C GLU A 55 -11.90 11.53 2.29
N GLN A 56 -12.92 12.27 1.88
CA GLN A 56 -12.91 13.74 1.82
C GLN A 56 -12.80 14.37 3.22
N LEU A 57 -13.46 13.77 4.21
CA LEU A 57 -13.35 14.16 5.62
C LEU A 57 -12.76 12.99 6.39
N LEU A 58 -11.53 13.17 6.84
CA LEU A 58 -10.73 12.12 7.46
C LEU A 58 -11.45 11.49 8.66
N ARG A 59 -11.68 10.18 8.59
CA ARG A 59 -12.30 9.36 9.65
C ARG A 59 -13.67 9.88 10.13
N MET A 60 -14.46 10.46 9.23
CA MET A 60 -15.84 10.89 9.52
C MET A 60 -16.85 9.86 8.96
N PRO A 61 -17.90 9.51 9.75
CA PRO A 61 -18.98 8.66 9.26
C PRO A 61 -19.66 9.24 8.01
N HIS A 62 -20.09 8.37 7.12
CA HIS A 62 -20.84 8.72 5.90
C HIS A 62 -20.17 9.72 4.98
N THR A 63 -18.85 9.87 5.07
CA THR A 63 -18.11 10.76 4.16
C THR A 63 -17.87 10.08 2.82
N ALA A 64 -17.98 10.85 1.73
CA ALA A 64 -17.62 10.36 0.41
C ALA A 64 -16.09 10.23 0.25
N GLY A 65 -15.65 9.31 -0.60
CA GLY A 65 -14.28 9.24 -1.06
C GLY A 65 -13.96 10.36 -2.06
N ALA A 66 -12.69 10.73 -2.15
CA ALA A 66 -12.22 11.59 -3.22
C ALA A 66 -12.12 10.77 -4.52
N ASP A 67 -12.77 11.23 -5.57
CA ASP A 67 -12.75 10.56 -6.88
C ASP A 67 -12.48 11.59 -7.99
N PRO A 68 -11.31 11.55 -8.64
CA PRO A 68 -10.19 10.62 -8.42
C PRO A 68 -9.46 10.83 -7.08
N CYS A 69 -8.91 9.73 -6.53
CA CYS A 69 -8.11 9.80 -5.32
C CYS A 69 -6.70 10.33 -5.62
N VAL A 70 -6.40 11.53 -5.14
CA VAL A 70 -5.10 12.18 -5.36
C VAL A 70 -3.94 11.50 -4.62
N GLU A 71 -4.21 10.74 -3.56
CA GLU A 71 -3.17 9.99 -2.86
C GLU A 71 -2.49 8.96 -3.77
N LEU A 72 -3.21 8.40 -4.74
CA LEU A 72 -2.68 7.44 -5.70
C LEU A 72 -1.56 8.00 -6.59
N GLU A 73 -1.41 9.31 -6.68
CA GLU A 73 -0.32 9.91 -7.47
C GLU A 73 1.05 9.66 -6.83
N THR A 74 1.12 9.66 -5.49
CA THR A 74 2.39 9.61 -4.76
C THR A 74 2.43 8.59 -3.62
N ARG A 75 1.32 7.91 -3.32
CA ARG A 75 1.13 7.02 -2.18
C ARG A 75 0.34 5.77 -2.53
N ALA A 76 0.09 4.95 -1.51
CA ALA A 76 -0.74 3.75 -1.60
C ALA A 76 -0.24 2.77 -2.67
N GLY A 77 1.04 2.42 -2.60
CA GLY A 77 1.67 1.51 -3.54
C GLY A 77 3.12 1.17 -3.21
N VAL A 78 3.76 0.54 -4.17
CA VAL A 78 5.18 0.18 -4.12
C VAL A 78 5.91 0.87 -5.26
N TRP A 79 7.07 1.44 -4.96
CA TRP A 79 8.00 2.05 -5.94
C TRP A 79 9.27 1.23 -6.04
N LYS A 80 9.80 1.10 -7.27
CA LYS A 80 11.05 0.43 -7.56
C LYS A 80 12.13 1.46 -7.88
N PHE A 81 13.23 1.42 -7.12
CA PHE A 81 14.41 2.26 -7.31
C PHE A 81 15.64 1.42 -7.62
N ASN A 82 16.70 2.04 -8.09
CA ASN A 82 18.00 1.38 -8.21
C ASN A 82 18.69 1.36 -6.83
N ASP A 83 19.15 0.22 -6.38
CA ASP A 83 19.73 0.02 -5.04
C ASP A 83 21.14 0.64 -4.90
N ASN A 84 21.85 0.86 -6.02
CA ASN A 84 23.20 1.40 -6.05
C ASN A 84 23.28 2.90 -6.38
N THR A 85 22.17 3.53 -6.78
CA THR A 85 22.13 4.94 -7.13
C THR A 85 21.73 5.78 -5.93
N ILE A 86 22.50 6.82 -5.62
CA ILE A 86 22.17 7.81 -4.57
C ILE A 86 21.48 9.04 -5.16
N GLY A 87 20.74 9.77 -4.32
CA GLY A 87 20.09 11.03 -4.69
C GLY A 87 18.86 10.87 -5.57
N GLN A 88 18.28 9.68 -5.65
CA GLN A 88 17.05 9.44 -6.39
C GLN A 88 15.88 10.22 -5.78
N GLN A 89 14.94 10.62 -6.62
CA GLN A 89 13.69 11.27 -6.20
C GLN A 89 12.51 10.36 -6.55
N GLN A 90 11.52 10.30 -5.67
CA GLN A 90 10.28 9.61 -5.99
C GLN A 90 9.57 10.28 -7.17
N ASP A 91 9.15 9.45 -8.12
CA ASP A 91 8.43 9.87 -9.32
C ASP A 91 7.44 8.77 -9.70
N ILE A 92 6.33 9.12 -10.34
CA ILE A 92 5.29 8.18 -10.80
C ILE A 92 5.86 7.11 -11.74
N LYS A 93 6.88 7.43 -12.53
CA LYS A 93 7.54 6.49 -13.46
C LYS A 93 8.25 5.33 -12.77
N TYR A 94 8.54 5.44 -11.48
CA TYR A 94 9.14 4.39 -10.67
C TYR A 94 8.10 3.56 -9.91
N ARG A 95 6.80 3.86 -10.10
CA ARG A 95 5.74 3.10 -9.43
C ARG A 95 5.67 1.69 -10.00
N TYR A 96 5.89 0.70 -9.14
CA TYR A 96 5.85 -0.71 -9.47
C TYR A 96 4.43 -1.28 -9.38
N ALA A 97 3.72 -0.96 -8.28
CA ALA A 97 2.33 -1.37 -8.08
C ALA A 97 1.56 -0.27 -7.33
N THR A 98 0.24 -0.23 -7.51
CA THR A 98 -0.67 0.77 -6.94
C THR A 98 -1.86 0.14 -6.22
N GLY A 99 -2.66 0.96 -5.54
CA GLY A 99 -3.87 0.48 -4.89
C GLY A 99 -3.62 -0.37 -3.64
N ILE A 100 -2.48 -0.15 -2.97
CA ILE A 100 -2.06 -0.84 -1.75
C ILE A 100 -2.13 0.17 -0.61
N ARG A 101 -3.10 0.01 0.31
CA ARG A 101 -3.28 0.94 1.42
C ARG A 101 -2.00 1.10 2.25
N ASN A 102 -1.42 0.02 2.71
CA ASN A 102 -0.14 0.00 3.41
C ASN A 102 0.40 -1.43 3.47
N ALA A 103 1.55 -1.70 2.88
CA ALA A 103 2.22 -2.98 3.01
C ALA A 103 3.08 -3.00 4.28
N VAL A 104 2.66 -3.75 5.29
CA VAL A 104 3.39 -3.89 6.56
C VAL A 104 4.56 -4.88 6.45
N ALA A 105 4.50 -5.79 5.48
CA ALA A 105 5.62 -6.63 5.09
C ALA A 105 5.79 -6.59 3.57
N LEU A 106 7.03 -6.65 3.13
CA LEU A 106 7.42 -6.68 1.73
C LEU A 106 8.65 -7.57 1.62
N THR A 107 8.62 -8.53 0.70
CA THR A 107 9.76 -9.43 0.50
C THR A 107 9.87 -9.92 -0.93
N TRP A 108 11.11 -9.96 -1.43
CA TRP A 108 11.43 -10.56 -2.71
C TRP A 108 11.70 -12.07 -2.56
N ASN A 109 10.94 -12.88 -3.27
CA ASN A 109 11.22 -14.31 -3.34
C ASN A 109 12.06 -14.61 -4.60
N ALA A 110 13.33 -14.92 -4.39
CA ALA A 110 14.28 -15.16 -5.48
C ALA A 110 14.00 -16.45 -6.27
N ASP A 111 13.37 -17.44 -5.64
CA ASP A 111 13.08 -18.74 -6.27
C ASP A 111 12.01 -18.62 -7.36
N VAL A 112 11.04 -17.73 -7.14
CA VAL A 112 9.97 -17.48 -8.12
C VAL A 112 10.14 -16.14 -8.84
N GLY A 113 11.09 -15.30 -8.43
CA GLY A 113 11.38 -14.02 -9.05
C GLY A 113 10.25 -12.99 -8.89
N ARG A 114 9.56 -13.00 -7.74
CA ARG A 114 8.40 -12.15 -7.45
C ARG A 114 8.51 -11.42 -6.12
N LEU A 115 7.91 -10.25 -6.08
CA LEU A 115 7.73 -9.48 -4.86
C LEU A 115 6.44 -9.89 -4.16
N PHE A 116 6.50 -10.16 -2.86
CA PHE A 116 5.34 -10.46 -2.03
C PHE A 116 5.09 -9.34 -1.04
N ALA A 117 3.83 -9.08 -0.75
CA ALA A 117 3.41 -8.06 0.20
C ALA A 117 2.27 -8.57 1.10
N LEU A 118 2.29 -8.10 2.34
CA LEU A 118 1.17 -8.24 3.28
C LEU A 118 0.60 -6.85 3.55
N GLN A 119 -0.64 -6.64 3.17
CA GLN A 119 -1.33 -5.36 3.30
C GLN A 119 -2.20 -5.32 4.55
N HIS A 120 -2.13 -4.22 5.30
CA HIS A 120 -3.19 -3.82 6.21
C HIS A 120 -4.43 -3.36 5.45
N GLY A 121 -5.57 -3.99 5.74
CA GLY A 121 -6.87 -3.56 5.28
C GLY A 121 -7.28 -2.19 5.81
N ARG A 122 -8.41 -1.68 5.34
CA ARG A 122 -9.01 -0.45 5.87
C ARG A 122 -9.62 -0.70 7.25
N ASP A 123 -9.76 0.35 8.06
CA ASP A 123 -10.34 0.27 9.40
C ASP A 123 -11.82 0.67 9.40
N ASP A 124 -12.53 0.27 10.47
CA ASP A 124 -13.77 0.89 10.96
C ASP A 124 -14.96 0.86 9.98
N LEU A 125 -15.21 -0.26 9.26
CA LEU A 125 -16.37 -0.38 8.37
C LEU A 125 -17.69 -0.14 9.08
N HIS A 126 -17.96 -0.87 10.16
CA HIS A 126 -19.20 -0.71 10.93
C HIS A 126 -19.28 0.68 11.59
N ARG A 127 -18.18 1.19 12.12
CA ARG A 127 -18.17 2.49 12.80
C ARG A 127 -18.59 3.64 11.89
N TYR A 128 -18.24 3.57 10.60
CA TYR A 128 -18.53 4.64 9.64
C TYR A 128 -19.77 4.36 8.79
N TRP A 129 -20.16 3.08 8.63
CA TRP A 129 -21.25 2.62 7.79
C TRP A 129 -22.06 1.52 8.48
N PRO A 130 -22.68 1.78 9.66
CA PRO A 130 -23.39 0.77 10.46
C PRO A 130 -24.62 0.20 9.75
N GLU A 131 -25.14 0.87 8.72
CA GLU A 131 -26.26 0.40 7.92
C GLU A 131 -25.87 -0.73 6.95
N PHE A 132 -24.59 -0.88 6.64
CA PHE A 132 -24.09 -1.89 5.69
C PHE A 132 -23.30 -3.01 6.37
N TYR A 133 -22.76 -2.77 7.55
CA TYR A 133 -21.87 -3.71 8.24
C TYR A 133 -22.28 -3.91 9.69
N THR A 134 -22.20 -5.15 10.15
CA THR A 134 -22.38 -5.50 11.57
C THR A 134 -21.08 -5.25 12.36
N GLU A 135 -21.18 -5.25 13.68
CA GLU A 135 -20.02 -5.14 14.56
C GLU A 135 -19.05 -6.34 14.40
N ASP A 136 -19.59 -7.54 14.19
CA ASP A 136 -18.78 -8.74 13.90
C ASP A 136 -18.03 -8.59 12.57
N GLN A 137 -18.68 -8.08 11.54
CA GLN A 137 -18.03 -7.81 10.27
C GLN A 137 -16.93 -6.74 10.38
N ASN A 138 -17.01 -5.83 11.32
CA ASN A 138 -15.95 -4.85 11.56
C ASN A 138 -14.65 -5.48 12.07
N THR A 139 -14.73 -6.66 12.69
CA THR A 139 -13.57 -7.46 13.11
C THR A 139 -13.05 -8.37 12.00
N GLU A 140 -13.92 -8.82 11.12
CA GLU A 140 -13.59 -9.79 10.06
C GLU A 140 -13.26 -9.14 8.71
N LEU A 141 -13.69 -7.88 8.49
CA LEU A 141 -13.58 -7.18 7.21
C LEU A 141 -12.96 -5.79 7.31
N PRO A 142 -12.16 -5.45 6.29
CA PRO A 142 -11.50 -6.36 5.36
C PRO A 142 -10.33 -7.05 6.06
N SER A 143 -10.09 -8.30 5.75
CA SER A 143 -8.94 -9.01 6.30
C SER A 143 -7.63 -8.46 5.73
N GLU A 144 -6.54 -8.79 6.43
CA GLU A 144 -5.20 -8.60 5.91
C GLU A 144 -5.02 -9.45 4.65
N ILE A 145 -4.35 -8.90 3.64
CA ILE A 145 -4.18 -9.56 2.35
C ILE A 145 -2.71 -9.85 2.10
N PHE A 146 -2.40 -11.13 1.86
CA PHE A 146 -1.12 -11.55 1.32
C PHE A 146 -1.23 -11.76 -0.19
N PHE A 147 -0.35 -11.14 -0.96
CA PHE A 147 -0.36 -11.24 -2.43
C PHE A 147 1.03 -11.13 -3.02
N ASP A 148 1.20 -11.68 -4.22
CA ASP A 148 2.34 -11.42 -5.08
C ASP A 148 2.10 -10.16 -5.93
N LEU A 149 3.16 -9.44 -6.25
CA LEU A 149 3.11 -8.21 -7.04
C LEU A 149 3.94 -8.35 -8.31
N GLU A 150 3.33 -7.91 -9.40
CA GLU A 150 3.99 -7.68 -10.68
C GLU A 150 3.96 -6.19 -11.05
N GLU A 151 4.82 -5.78 -11.95
CA GLU A 151 4.86 -4.39 -12.41
C GLU A 151 3.56 -4.02 -13.12
N GLY A 152 2.94 -2.93 -12.68
CA GLY A 152 1.65 -2.46 -13.19
C GLY A 152 0.43 -2.94 -12.41
N ASP A 153 0.59 -3.82 -11.42
CA ASP A 153 -0.52 -4.31 -10.62
C ASP A 153 -1.26 -3.17 -9.88
N ASN A 154 -2.60 -3.31 -9.83
CA ASN A 154 -3.48 -2.46 -9.04
C ASN A 154 -4.29 -3.32 -8.07
N MET A 155 -4.11 -3.12 -6.77
CA MET A 155 -4.78 -3.89 -5.73
C MET A 155 -6.13 -3.33 -5.30
N GLY A 156 -6.58 -2.20 -5.88
CA GLY A 156 -7.94 -1.67 -5.79
C GLY A 156 -8.18 -0.60 -4.73
N TRP A 157 -7.32 -0.40 -3.74
CA TRP A 157 -7.46 0.71 -2.81
C TRP A 157 -7.40 2.07 -3.55
N PRO A 158 -8.21 3.07 -3.20
CA PRO A 158 -9.18 3.14 -2.11
C PRO A 158 -10.58 2.69 -2.52
N TYR A 159 -10.80 2.40 -3.79
CA TYR A 159 -12.12 2.15 -4.34
C TYR A 159 -12.73 0.83 -3.86
N CYS A 160 -11.87 -0.20 -3.73
CA CYS A 160 -12.32 -1.55 -3.42
C CYS A 160 -11.48 -2.17 -2.31
N TYR A 161 -12.12 -3.08 -1.55
CA TYR A 161 -11.44 -4.00 -0.64
C TYR A 161 -11.77 -5.45 -1.01
N TYR A 162 -10.95 -6.39 -0.58
CA TYR A 162 -11.24 -7.81 -0.74
C TYR A 162 -12.07 -8.30 0.45
N ASP A 163 -13.20 -8.92 0.15
CA ASP A 163 -14.06 -9.55 1.12
C ASP A 163 -13.84 -11.08 1.05
N PRO A 164 -13.19 -11.68 2.06
CA PRO A 164 -12.89 -13.11 2.06
C PRO A 164 -14.15 -13.97 2.25
N ILE A 165 -15.21 -13.42 2.84
CA ILE A 165 -16.48 -14.14 3.05
C ILE A 165 -17.20 -14.33 1.71
N GLN A 166 -17.15 -13.29 0.85
CA GLN A 166 -17.74 -13.32 -0.50
C GLN A 166 -16.75 -13.84 -1.56
N GLY A 167 -15.45 -13.92 -1.25
CA GLY A 167 -14.41 -14.36 -2.19
C GLY A 167 -14.21 -13.40 -3.37
N LYS A 168 -14.47 -12.11 -3.18
CA LYS A 168 -14.39 -11.10 -4.26
C LYS A 168 -13.99 -9.71 -3.73
N LYS A 169 -13.64 -8.83 -4.65
CA LYS A 169 -13.52 -7.40 -4.33
C LYS A 169 -14.88 -6.70 -4.34
N VAL A 170 -15.10 -5.93 -3.29
CA VAL A 170 -16.33 -5.16 -3.02
C VAL A 170 -16.00 -3.68 -3.02
N LEU A 171 -16.89 -2.88 -3.58
CA LEU A 171 -16.77 -1.43 -3.63
C LEU A 171 -16.87 -0.85 -2.21
N ASN A 172 -15.95 0.04 -1.86
CA ASN A 172 -15.99 0.73 -0.57
C ASN A 172 -17.21 1.65 -0.48
N PRO A 173 -17.85 1.78 0.69
CA PRO A 173 -19.03 2.61 0.88
C PRO A 173 -18.82 4.08 0.51
N GLU A 174 -17.61 4.61 0.74
CA GLU A 174 -17.20 5.96 0.37
C GLU A 174 -17.33 6.23 -1.15
N TYR A 175 -17.40 5.16 -1.94
CA TYR A 175 -17.53 5.19 -3.40
C TYR A 175 -18.87 4.59 -3.90
N GLY A 176 -19.85 4.49 -2.99
CA GLY A 176 -21.20 4.00 -3.29
C GLY A 176 -21.38 2.48 -3.14
N GLY A 177 -20.47 1.80 -2.46
CA GLY A 177 -20.63 0.41 -2.04
C GLY A 177 -21.68 0.25 -0.92
N ASP A 178 -22.18 -0.96 -0.77
CA ASP A 178 -23.20 -1.34 0.21
C ASP A 178 -22.86 -2.65 0.94
N GLY A 179 -21.59 -3.04 0.88
CA GLY A 179 -21.12 -4.31 1.46
C GLY A 179 -21.23 -5.52 0.53
N VAL A 180 -21.88 -5.38 -0.64
CA VAL A 180 -22.04 -6.47 -1.64
C VAL A 180 -21.68 -6.04 -3.04
N LYS A 181 -21.93 -4.79 -3.36
CA LYS A 181 -21.76 -4.22 -4.69
C LYS A 181 -20.29 -4.21 -5.12
N SER A 182 -20.09 -4.52 -6.39
CA SER A 182 -18.81 -4.42 -7.09
C SER A 182 -19.01 -3.64 -8.39
N ASP A 183 -17.96 -3.00 -8.89
CA ASP A 183 -17.96 -2.27 -10.16
C ASP A 183 -16.77 -2.66 -11.02
N ASP A 184 -16.61 -2.03 -12.17
CA ASP A 184 -15.51 -2.31 -13.12
C ASP A 184 -14.13 -2.06 -12.50
N ARG A 185 -14.00 -1.11 -11.58
CA ARG A 185 -12.73 -0.83 -10.86
C ARG A 185 -12.35 -2.01 -9.96
N CYS A 186 -13.33 -2.59 -9.29
CA CYS A 186 -13.15 -3.77 -8.46
C CYS A 186 -12.84 -5.02 -9.29
N ALA A 187 -13.49 -5.16 -10.45
CA ALA A 187 -13.26 -6.27 -11.36
C ALA A 187 -11.87 -6.24 -12.03
N GLN A 188 -11.33 -5.05 -12.26
CA GLN A 188 -10.00 -4.86 -12.84
C GLN A 188 -8.87 -4.93 -11.80
N ALA A 189 -9.18 -4.78 -10.53
CA ALA A 189 -8.19 -4.86 -9.47
C ALA A 189 -7.77 -6.31 -9.22
N LYS A 190 -6.46 -6.53 -9.05
CA LYS A 190 -5.91 -7.86 -8.76
C LYS A 190 -6.47 -8.38 -7.44
N THR A 191 -6.93 -9.62 -7.44
CA THR A 191 -7.34 -10.36 -6.23
C THR A 191 -6.16 -11.11 -5.62
N PRO A 192 -6.21 -11.44 -4.33
CA PRO A 192 -5.22 -12.30 -3.68
C PRO A 192 -5.09 -13.67 -4.35
#